data_344146b726ea55e32fe6f925c8395174
#
_entry.id   344146b726ea55e32fe6f925c8395174
#
_cell.length_a   1.000
_cell.length_b   1.000
_cell.length_c   1.000
_cell.angle_alpha   90.00
_cell.angle_beta   90.00
_cell.angle_gamma   90.00
#
_symmetry.space_group_name_H-M   'P 1'
#
loop_
_entity.id
_entity.type
_entity.pdbx_description
1 polymer ?
#
loop_
_entity_poly.entity_id
_entity_poly.type
_entity_poly.pdbx_seq_one_letter_code
_entity_poly.pdbx_strand_id
1 'polypeptide(L)'
;MNKLKQILAALAAACLTLALLAGCSPSHPRPEDAGAASAPGTGGEAELRVVATTFPLYDWARQVLGQTPGIELVWLQDTGVDMHSYQPTAADMLLVSSCDLFLYVGGTSDSWVDGALQEAVNQDMEVLSLLDVLGGAARLEELTEGMQAAHEDHDGHAHAEAEYDEHIWLSLRNAQLLTDAIADAMGRMDPAHAEDFASNAAAYGRQLAALDAEYQAAVDAAPVRTLLFGDRFPFRYLVEDYGLDYYAAFPGCSAETEASFETVAFLAGKVQELDLPAVLAIDHSDHRVAQTIAQNAGNGAAVLTLDSMQGVSSEDVRAGATYLSIMASNLDVLKQALA
;
A
#
# COMPACT_ATOMS: atom_id res chain seq x y z
N MET A 1 30.99 25.86 45.71
CA MET A 1 31.64 24.54 45.55
C MET A 1 31.47 23.60 46.75
N ASN A 2 30.98 24.05 47.91
CA ASN A 2 30.93 23.17 49.08
C ASN A 2 29.58 22.42 49.32
N LYS A 3 28.48 22.83 48.74
CA LYS A 3 27.19 22.12 48.93
C LYS A 3 27.05 20.87 48.08
N LEU A 4 27.66 20.84 46.87
CA LEU A 4 27.62 19.66 45.97
C LEU A 4 28.46 18.48 46.50
N LYS A 5 29.58 18.76 47.18
CA LYS A 5 30.44 17.72 47.81
C LYS A 5 29.78 17.10 49.05
N GLN A 6 28.92 17.83 49.77
CA GLN A 6 28.21 17.30 50.93
C GLN A 6 27.04 16.39 50.56
N ILE A 7 26.40 16.64 49.42
CA ILE A 7 25.31 15.79 48.89
C ILE A 7 25.84 14.47 48.34
N LEU A 8 27.02 14.48 47.68
CA LEU A 8 27.68 13.26 47.20
C LEU A 8 28.20 12.36 48.32
N ALA A 9 28.62 12.93 49.46
CA ALA A 9 29.07 12.17 50.63
C ALA A 9 27.90 11.51 51.40
N ALA A 10 26.71 12.12 51.40
CA ALA A 10 25.53 11.56 52.05
C ALA A 10 24.89 10.39 51.23
N LEU A 11 25.00 10.39 49.90
CA LEU A 11 24.54 9.31 49.05
C LEU A 11 25.44 8.06 49.09
N ALA A 12 26.75 8.22 49.32
CA ALA A 12 27.67 7.10 49.45
C ALA A 12 27.52 6.34 50.78
N ALA A 13 27.04 6.98 51.85
CA ALA A 13 26.84 6.35 53.16
C ALA A 13 25.51 5.54 53.23
N ALA A 14 24.53 5.83 52.40
CA ALA A 14 23.25 5.12 52.38
C ALA A 14 23.27 3.79 51.60
N CYS A 15 24.27 3.54 50.74
CA CYS A 15 24.41 2.31 49.99
C CYS A 15 25.19 1.19 50.72
N LEU A 16 25.81 1.46 51.85
CA LEU A 16 26.65 0.47 52.55
C LEU A 16 25.95 -0.27 53.72
N THR A 17 24.69 0.03 54.02
CA THR A 17 23.96 -0.57 55.16
C THR A 17 22.89 -1.60 54.76
N LEU A 18 22.79 -2.01 53.50
CA LEU A 18 21.77 -2.97 53.02
C LEU A 18 22.31 -4.36 52.62
N ALA A 19 23.55 -4.73 53.02
CA ALA A 19 24.25 -5.94 52.58
C ALA A 19 24.47 -7.00 53.67
N LEU A 20 23.78 -6.96 54.80
CA LEU A 20 23.96 -7.94 55.88
C LEU A 20 22.66 -8.41 56.52
N LEU A 21 21.81 -9.16 55.75
CA LEU A 21 20.77 -10.03 56.32
C LEU A 21 20.46 -11.13 55.27
N ALA A 22 21.38 -12.09 55.16
CA ALA A 22 21.12 -13.38 54.56
C ALA A 22 21.45 -14.45 55.61
N GLY A 23 20.44 -15.11 56.13
CA GLY A 23 20.61 -16.17 57.09
C GLY A 23 19.39 -17.04 57.28
N CYS A 24 19.52 -18.32 56.89
CA CYS A 24 18.82 -19.51 57.36
C CYS A 24 17.43 -19.84 56.86
N SER A 25 17.40 -20.86 56.02
CA SER A 25 16.27 -21.77 55.78
C SER A 25 15.87 -22.54 57.02
N PRO A 26 14.56 -22.99 57.08
CA PRO A 26 14.28 -24.38 57.39
C PRO A 26 13.40 -25.05 56.34
N SER A 27 13.78 -26.27 56.04
CA SER A 27 13.07 -27.25 55.25
C SER A 27 11.72 -27.61 55.87
N HIS A 28 10.64 -27.62 55.10
CA HIS A 28 9.39 -28.32 55.41
C HIS A 28 8.76 -28.91 54.15
N PRO A 29 7.92 -29.94 54.24
CA PRO A 29 7.80 -31.00 53.24
C PRO A 29 6.78 -30.68 52.15
N ARG A 30 6.97 -31.33 51.00
CA ARG A 30 6.13 -31.38 49.79
C ARG A 30 4.75 -31.98 50.08
N PRO A 31 3.66 -31.38 49.64
CA PRO A 31 2.50 -32.12 49.21
C PRO A 31 2.48 -32.20 47.67
N GLU A 32 2.23 -33.41 47.19
CA GLU A 32 1.92 -33.75 45.82
C GLU A 32 0.51 -33.25 45.46
N ASP A 33 0.30 -33.02 44.14
CA ASP A 33 -0.95 -32.76 43.49
C ASP A 33 -1.65 -31.42 43.72
N ALA A 34 -1.35 -30.46 42.83
CA ALA A 34 -2.32 -29.49 42.33
C ALA A 34 -1.92 -29.08 40.91
N GLY A 35 -2.80 -29.37 39.97
CA GLY A 35 -2.97 -28.99 38.59
C GLY A 35 -1.88 -28.11 37.94
N ALA A 36 -1.21 -28.65 36.94
CA ALA A 36 -0.45 -27.91 35.98
C ALA A 36 -1.35 -26.85 35.31
N ALA A 37 -1.20 -25.58 35.75
CA ALA A 37 -1.64 -24.48 34.93
C ALA A 37 -0.76 -24.54 33.67
N SER A 38 -1.35 -24.81 32.53
CA SER A 38 -0.72 -24.73 31.23
C SER A 38 -0.08 -23.35 31.11
N ALA A 39 1.22 -23.31 30.95
CA ALA A 39 1.93 -22.12 30.48
C ALA A 39 1.26 -21.67 29.16
N PRO A 40 1.11 -20.36 28.90
CA PRO A 40 0.68 -19.93 27.59
C PRO A 40 1.66 -20.53 26.59
N GLY A 41 1.14 -21.22 25.59
CA GLY A 41 1.91 -21.88 24.55
C GLY A 41 2.93 -20.89 24.00
N THR A 42 4.17 -21.30 23.96
CA THR A 42 5.20 -20.69 23.13
C THR A 42 4.59 -20.68 21.73
N GLY A 43 4.20 -19.50 21.22
CA GLY A 43 3.94 -19.31 19.80
C GLY A 43 5.16 -19.87 19.07
N GLY A 44 4.99 -20.92 18.26
CA GLY A 44 6.07 -21.43 17.43
C GLY A 44 6.59 -20.24 16.59
N GLU A 45 7.88 -20.15 16.45
CA GLU A 45 8.47 -19.24 15.46
C GLU A 45 7.80 -19.56 14.12
N ALA A 46 7.45 -18.52 13.34
CA ALA A 46 6.92 -18.74 12.01
C ALA A 46 7.95 -19.52 11.20
N GLU A 47 7.49 -20.61 10.58
CA GLU A 47 8.38 -21.46 9.77
C GLU A 47 8.62 -20.87 8.39
N LEU A 48 7.66 -20.07 7.89
CA LEU A 48 7.71 -19.41 6.57
C LEU A 48 7.41 -17.92 6.69
N ARG A 49 7.97 -17.12 5.79
CA ARG A 49 7.76 -15.67 5.77
C ARG A 49 7.40 -15.18 4.37
N VAL A 50 6.29 -14.43 4.29
CA VAL A 50 5.86 -13.70 3.10
C VAL A 50 6.13 -12.21 3.35
N VAL A 51 6.81 -11.54 2.41
CA VAL A 51 7.08 -10.11 2.45
C VAL A 51 6.38 -9.45 1.26
N ALA A 52 5.59 -8.40 1.53
CA ALA A 52 4.91 -7.59 0.52
C ALA A 52 5.36 -6.14 0.59
N THR A 53 5.54 -5.48 -0.55
CA THR A 53 5.99 -4.08 -0.59
C THR A 53 4.87 -3.11 -0.21
N THR A 54 3.76 -3.10 -0.94
CA THR A 54 2.67 -2.12 -0.81
C THR A 54 1.46 -2.68 -0.09
N PHE A 55 0.55 -1.79 0.36
CA PHE A 55 -0.68 -2.17 1.06
C PHE A 55 -1.57 -3.13 0.27
N PRO A 56 -1.88 -2.91 -1.03
CA PRO A 56 -2.75 -3.84 -1.76
C PRO A 56 -2.21 -5.27 -1.77
N LEU A 57 -0.91 -5.44 -2.00
CA LEU A 57 -0.25 -6.75 -2.01
C LEU A 57 -0.32 -7.42 -0.65
N TYR A 58 -0.06 -6.65 0.42
CA TYR A 58 -0.19 -7.12 1.79
C TYR A 58 -1.63 -7.55 2.11
N ASP A 59 -2.63 -6.74 1.74
CA ASP A 59 -4.03 -7.07 2.03
C ASP A 59 -4.49 -8.31 1.26
N TRP A 60 -4.14 -8.43 -0.03
CA TRP A 60 -4.45 -9.63 -0.82
C TRP A 60 -3.78 -10.88 -0.26
N ALA A 61 -2.49 -10.81 0.05
CA ALA A 61 -1.79 -11.93 0.70
C ALA A 61 -2.42 -12.31 2.04
N ARG A 62 -2.87 -11.33 2.84
CA ARG A 62 -3.60 -11.54 4.10
C ARG A 62 -4.94 -12.26 3.88
N GLN A 63 -5.68 -11.90 2.81
CA GLN A 63 -6.94 -12.56 2.47
C GLN A 63 -6.71 -14.01 2.02
N VAL A 64 -5.66 -14.24 1.23
CA VAL A 64 -5.26 -15.60 0.80
C VAL A 64 -4.79 -16.44 1.98
N LEU A 65 -3.95 -15.88 2.85
CA LEU A 65 -3.44 -16.55 4.04
C LEU A 65 -4.57 -16.99 5.01
N GLY A 66 -5.56 -16.15 5.21
CA GLY A 66 -6.67 -16.42 6.11
C GLY A 66 -6.21 -16.67 7.55
N GLN A 67 -6.43 -17.86 8.07
CA GLN A 67 -6.06 -18.29 9.43
C GLN A 67 -4.96 -19.36 9.41
N THR A 68 -4.28 -19.57 8.30
CA THR A 68 -3.22 -20.59 8.17
C THR A 68 -2.08 -20.30 9.15
N PRO A 69 -1.71 -21.24 10.03
CA PRO A 69 -0.66 -21.03 11.02
C PRO A 69 0.74 -21.21 10.40
N GLY A 70 1.77 -20.71 11.10
CA GLY A 70 3.17 -20.96 10.75
C GLY A 70 3.71 -20.05 9.65
N ILE A 71 2.93 -19.07 9.15
CA ILE A 71 3.36 -18.11 8.14
C ILE A 71 3.30 -16.69 8.71
N GLU A 72 4.42 -16.00 8.69
CA GLU A 72 4.54 -14.58 9.01
C GLU A 72 4.32 -13.75 7.73
N LEU A 73 3.38 -12.81 7.76
CA LEU A 73 3.16 -11.86 6.67
C LEU A 73 3.66 -10.48 7.09
N VAL A 74 4.63 -9.95 6.35
CA VAL A 74 5.27 -8.65 6.61
C VAL A 74 4.92 -7.68 5.49
N TRP A 75 4.62 -6.44 5.88
CA TRP A 75 4.38 -5.32 4.97
C TRP A 75 5.48 -4.27 5.15
N LEU A 76 6.23 -3.96 4.08
CA LEU A 76 7.39 -3.05 4.16
C LEU A 76 6.97 -1.58 4.26
N GLN A 77 6.01 -1.14 3.45
CA GLN A 77 5.60 0.28 3.36
C GLN A 77 4.44 0.60 4.33
N ASP A 78 4.54 0.16 5.58
CA ASP A 78 3.46 0.21 6.56
C ASP A 78 3.26 1.57 7.26
N THR A 79 4.09 2.56 6.91
CA THR A 79 4.09 3.90 7.51
C THR A 79 3.30 4.94 6.72
N GLY A 80 2.65 4.56 5.60
CA GLY A 80 1.91 5.48 4.74
C GLY A 80 2.80 6.37 3.86
N VAL A 81 4.02 5.94 3.61
CA VAL A 81 4.91 6.58 2.63
C VAL A 81 4.52 6.15 1.23
N ASP A 82 4.31 7.12 0.35
CA ASP A 82 4.05 6.89 -1.07
C ASP A 82 5.16 6.04 -1.71
N MET A 83 4.80 5.02 -2.49
CA MET A 83 5.73 4.07 -3.07
C MET A 83 6.81 4.72 -3.95
N HIS A 84 6.49 5.81 -4.65
CA HIS A 84 7.45 6.55 -5.47
C HIS A 84 8.51 7.30 -4.65
N SER A 85 8.29 7.46 -3.34
CA SER A 85 9.21 8.09 -2.39
C SER A 85 9.84 7.08 -1.44
N TYR A 86 9.47 5.81 -1.52
CA TYR A 86 9.95 4.78 -0.63
C TYR A 86 11.43 4.48 -0.86
N GLN A 87 12.17 4.41 0.23
CA GLN A 87 13.58 4.00 0.24
C GLN A 87 13.74 2.86 1.26
N PRO A 88 14.10 1.64 0.81
CA PRO A 88 14.22 0.51 1.71
C PRO A 88 15.31 0.75 2.76
N THR A 89 15.00 0.40 4.00
CA THR A 89 15.98 0.42 5.10
C THR A 89 16.85 -0.83 5.09
N ALA A 90 17.93 -0.83 5.84
CA ALA A 90 18.74 -2.05 6.02
C ALA A 90 17.94 -3.20 6.66
N ALA A 91 16.92 -2.89 7.48
CA ALA A 91 16.02 -3.90 8.05
C ALA A 91 15.11 -4.50 6.98
N ASP A 92 14.57 -3.68 6.08
CA ASP A 92 13.74 -4.15 4.95
C ASP A 92 14.55 -5.06 4.02
N MET A 93 15.80 -4.69 3.71
CA MET A 93 16.72 -5.51 2.91
C MET A 93 16.99 -6.87 3.56
N LEU A 94 17.10 -6.94 4.89
CA LEU A 94 17.27 -8.22 5.61
C LEU A 94 15.99 -9.07 5.55
N LEU A 95 14.81 -8.45 5.67
CA LEU A 95 13.52 -9.15 5.56
C LEU A 95 13.38 -9.77 4.17
N VAL A 96 13.59 -8.97 3.12
CA VAL A 96 13.55 -9.44 1.72
C VAL A 96 14.58 -10.54 1.46
N SER A 97 15.85 -10.35 1.90
CA SER A 97 16.94 -11.30 1.68
C SER A 97 16.66 -12.70 2.26
N SER A 98 15.82 -12.81 3.28
CA SER A 98 15.60 -14.04 4.05
C SER A 98 14.18 -14.58 4.03
N CYS A 99 13.24 -13.97 3.29
CA CYS A 99 11.87 -14.46 3.20
C CYS A 99 11.74 -15.68 2.27
N ASP A 100 10.59 -16.35 2.32
CA ASP A 100 10.29 -17.51 1.48
C ASP A 100 9.46 -17.12 0.26
N LEU A 101 8.67 -16.04 0.36
CA LEU A 101 7.95 -15.45 -0.76
C LEU A 101 8.06 -13.92 -0.69
N PHE A 102 8.50 -13.31 -1.78
CA PHE A 102 8.56 -11.86 -1.93
C PHE A 102 7.58 -11.37 -2.99
N LEU A 103 6.67 -10.47 -2.60
CA LEU A 103 5.65 -9.87 -3.44
C LEU A 103 5.97 -8.39 -3.66
N TYR A 104 6.10 -7.97 -4.92
CA TYR A 104 6.34 -6.57 -5.26
C TYR A 104 5.59 -6.19 -6.55
N VAL A 105 5.42 -4.90 -6.78
CA VAL A 105 4.67 -4.41 -7.95
C VAL A 105 5.50 -4.59 -9.22
N GLY A 106 6.73 -4.20 -9.19
CA GLY A 106 7.59 -4.03 -10.36
C GLY A 106 7.62 -2.57 -10.85
N GLY A 107 8.34 -2.32 -11.93
CA GLY A 107 8.49 -0.97 -12.48
C GLY A 107 9.59 -0.15 -11.82
N THR A 108 9.58 1.16 -12.07
CA THR A 108 10.65 2.09 -11.69
C THR A 108 10.75 2.28 -10.17
N SER A 109 9.62 2.31 -9.47
CA SER A 109 9.58 2.48 -8.00
C SER A 109 10.20 1.29 -7.26
N ASP A 110 10.19 0.11 -7.87
CA ASP A 110 10.78 -1.10 -7.32
C ASP A 110 12.18 -1.40 -7.90
N SER A 111 12.85 -0.41 -8.54
CA SER A 111 14.19 -0.58 -9.14
C SER A 111 15.28 -1.05 -8.14
N TRP A 112 15.07 -0.83 -6.85
CA TRP A 112 15.93 -1.31 -5.77
C TRP A 112 15.88 -2.84 -5.58
N VAL A 113 14.81 -3.50 -6.06
CA VAL A 113 14.56 -4.94 -5.87
C VAL A 113 15.64 -5.80 -6.50
N ASP A 114 16.11 -5.47 -7.70
CA ASP A 114 17.18 -6.21 -8.38
C ASP A 114 18.44 -6.31 -7.51
N GLY A 115 18.81 -5.21 -6.84
CA GLY A 115 19.93 -5.20 -5.89
C GLY A 115 19.67 -6.05 -4.66
N ALA A 116 18.45 -6.02 -4.11
CA ALA A 116 18.05 -6.82 -2.96
C ALA A 116 18.11 -8.33 -3.27
N LEU A 117 17.62 -8.73 -4.45
CA LEU A 117 17.60 -10.13 -4.88
C LEU A 117 18.99 -10.69 -5.16
N GLN A 118 19.93 -9.87 -5.65
CA GLN A 118 21.31 -10.28 -5.84
C GLN A 118 22.02 -10.62 -4.53
N GLU A 119 21.63 -9.96 -3.43
CA GLU A 119 22.19 -10.16 -2.08
C GLU A 119 21.34 -11.12 -1.23
N ALA A 120 20.34 -11.80 -1.83
CA ALA A 120 19.45 -12.67 -1.10
C ALA A 120 20.18 -13.86 -0.47
N VAL A 121 19.94 -14.10 0.81
CA VAL A 121 20.50 -15.23 1.58
C VAL A 121 19.68 -16.49 1.30
N ASN A 122 18.36 -16.39 1.21
CA ASN A 122 17.49 -17.49 0.83
C ASN A 122 17.47 -17.63 -0.69
N GLN A 123 18.19 -18.65 -1.22
CA GLN A 123 18.28 -18.90 -2.65
C GLN A 123 17.07 -19.68 -3.19
N ASP A 124 16.25 -20.23 -2.31
CA ASP A 124 15.01 -20.96 -2.65
C ASP A 124 13.77 -20.05 -2.55
N MET A 125 13.97 -18.75 -2.28
CA MET A 125 12.90 -17.76 -2.21
C MET A 125 12.13 -17.68 -3.52
N GLU A 126 10.80 -17.74 -3.43
CA GLU A 126 9.93 -17.43 -4.54
C GLU A 126 9.74 -15.91 -4.66
N VAL A 127 9.79 -15.38 -5.88
CA VAL A 127 9.68 -13.95 -6.16
C VAL A 127 8.54 -13.73 -7.15
N LEU A 128 7.59 -12.87 -6.81
CA LEU A 128 6.42 -12.55 -7.63
C LEU A 128 6.37 -11.06 -7.94
N SER A 129 6.75 -10.70 -9.17
CA SER A 129 6.50 -9.38 -9.75
C SER A 129 5.09 -9.34 -10.31
N LEU A 130 4.25 -8.42 -9.81
CA LEU A 130 2.86 -8.38 -10.24
C LEU A 130 2.70 -7.79 -11.65
N LEU A 131 3.56 -6.87 -12.06
CA LEU A 131 3.61 -6.39 -13.45
C LEU A 131 3.95 -7.52 -14.42
N ASP A 132 4.88 -8.42 -14.05
CA ASP A 132 5.22 -9.60 -14.88
C ASP A 132 4.02 -10.56 -14.98
N VAL A 133 3.26 -10.73 -13.91
CA VAL A 133 2.03 -11.55 -13.93
C VAL A 133 1.00 -10.97 -14.89
N LEU A 134 0.82 -9.65 -14.93
CA LEU A 134 -0.07 -8.99 -15.87
C LEU A 134 0.41 -9.10 -17.33
N GLY A 135 1.72 -9.12 -17.55
CA GLY A 135 2.30 -9.25 -18.88
C GLY A 135 1.69 -8.27 -19.88
N GLY A 136 1.07 -8.79 -20.94
CA GLY A 136 0.44 -7.96 -21.99
C GLY A 136 -0.77 -7.12 -21.53
N ALA A 137 -1.28 -7.31 -20.33
CA ALA A 137 -2.32 -6.46 -19.74
C ALA A 137 -1.75 -5.23 -19.02
N ALA A 138 -0.45 -5.19 -18.75
CA ALA A 138 0.21 -4.01 -18.22
C ALA A 138 0.14 -2.84 -19.20
N ARG A 139 -0.05 -1.62 -18.68
CA ARG A 139 -0.19 -0.38 -19.45
C ARG A 139 1.02 0.50 -19.28
N LEU A 140 1.42 1.15 -20.35
CA LEU A 140 2.43 2.20 -20.27
C LEU A 140 1.81 3.47 -19.69
N GLU A 141 2.60 4.25 -18.98
CA GLU A 141 2.20 5.59 -18.58
C GLU A 141 1.92 6.45 -19.81
N GLU A 142 0.90 7.31 -19.75
CA GLU A 142 0.46 8.11 -20.88
C GLU A 142 0.35 9.59 -20.48
N LEU A 143 0.84 10.45 -21.35
CA LEU A 143 0.59 11.88 -21.26
C LEU A 143 -0.62 12.24 -22.11
N THR A 144 -1.68 12.72 -21.47
CA THR A 144 -2.88 13.22 -22.17
C THR A 144 -2.85 14.73 -22.32
N GLU A 145 -3.78 15.25 -23.15
CA GLU A 145 -3.89 16.68 -23.44
C GLU A 145 -4.08 17.48 -22.13
N GLY A 146 -3.23 18.47 -21.92
CA GLY A 146 -3.26 19.36 -20.76
C GLY A 146 -2.47 18.87 -19.54
N MET A 147 -1.96 17.65 -19.54
CA MET A 147 -1.04 17.20 -18.51
C MET A 147 0.29 17.96 -18.60
N GLN A 148 0.79 18.31 -17.42
CA GLN A 148 2.14 18.82 -17.27
C GLN A 148 3.10 17.62 -17.23
N ALA A 149 4.00 17.53 -18.23
CA ALA A 149 5.09 16.56 -18.17
C ALA A 149 6.05 16.90 -17.02
N ALA A 150 6.68 15.88 -16.42
CA ALA A 150 7.78 16.12 -15.51
C ALA A 150 8.85 16.96 -16.18
N HIS A 151 9.48 17.89 -15.45
CA HIS A 151 10.55 18.70 -16.00
C HIS A 151 11.70 17.80 -16.43
N GLU A 152 11.92 17.72 -17.75
CA GLU A 152 13.16 17.14 -18.27
C GLU A 152 14.33 17.99 -17.77
N ASP A 153 15.20 17.41 -16.96
CA ASP A 153 16.51 18.00 -16.69
C ASP A 153 17.26 18.15 -18.03
N HIS A 154 17.73 19.35 -18.31
CA HIS A 154 18.29 19.81 -19.58
C HIS A 154 19.62 19.14 -20.01
N ASP A 155 19.86 17.91 -19.64
CA ASP A 155 20.98 17.10 -20.13
C ASP A 155 20.47 16.04 -21.14
N GLY A 156 20.43 16.47 -22.38
CA GLY A 156 19.90 15.85 -23.58
C GLY A 156 20.35 14.41 -23.89
N HIS A 157 19.95 13.46 -23.11
CA HIS A 157 19.98 12.02 -23.42
C HIS A 157 18.61 11.40 -23.13
N ALA A 158 17.60 11.78 -23.92
CA ALA A 158 16.27 11.20 -23.82
C ALA A 158 16.08 10.11 -24.89
N HIS A 159 16.17 8.88 -24.50
CA HIS A 159 15.22 7.84 -24.83
C HIS A 159 14.71 7.33 -23.49
N ALA A 160 13.77 8.05 -22.90
CA ALA A 160 12.99 7.48 -21.83
C ALA A 160 12.31 6.24 -22.44
N GLU A 161 12.75 5.05 -22.04
CA GLU A 161 11.99 3.83 -22.32
C GLU A 161 10.60 4.08 -21.73
N ALA A 162 9.56 3.73 -22.49
CA ALA A 162 8.19 3.94 -22.05
C ALA A 162 7.96 3.13 -20.76
N GLU A 163 7.75 3.84 -19.65
CA GLU A 163 7.57 3.23 -18.34
C GLU A 163 6.15 2.68 -18.20
N TYR A 164 6.02 1.57 -17.48
CA TYR A 164 4.72 1.02 -17.15
C TYR A 164 4.06 1.83 -16.02
N ASP A 165 2.74 2.03 -16.13
CA ASP A 165 1.94 2.52 -15.01
C ASP A 165 1.90 1.42 -13.94
N GLU A 166 2.42 1.75 -12.76
CA GLU A 166 2.61 0.83 -11.64
C GLU A 166 1.34 0.62 -10.81
N HIS A 167 0.29 1.45 -11.02
CA HIS A 167 -0.93 1.47 -10.19
C HIS A 167 -1.93 0.37 -10.57
N ILE A 168 -1.41 -0.82 -10.81
CA ILE A 168 -2.14 -2.01 -11.29
C ILE A 168 -3.27 -2.46 -10.35
N TRP A 169 -3.14 -2.14 -9.07
CA TRP A 169 -4.10 -2.52 -8.03
C TRP A 169 -5.41 -1.72 -8.08
N LEU A 170 -5.46 -0.59 -8.82
CA LEU A 170 -6.66 0.22 -8.96
C LEU A 170 -7.67 -0.36 -9.97
N SER A 171 -7.37 -1.52 -10.54
CA SER A 171 -8.30 -2.36 -11.31
C SER A 171 -8.78 -3.53 -10.45
N LEU A 172 -10.10 -3.65 -10.27
CA LEU A 172 -10.71 -4.80 -9.60
C LEU A 172 -10.54 -6.10 -10.39
N ARG A 173 -10.37 -6.01 -11.72
CA ARG A 173 -10.11 -7.14 -12.62
C ARG A 173 -8.69 -7.65 -12.47
N ASN A 174 -7.73 -6.73 -12.40
CA ASN A 174 -6.34 -7.09 -12.08
C ASN A 174 -6.24 -7.67 -10.67
N ALA A 175 -6.93 -7.07 -9.68
CA ALA A 175 -6.93 -7.57 -8.30
C ALA A 175 -7.36 -9.03 -8.19
N GLN A 176 -8.36 -9.48 -8.98
CA GLN A 176 -8.78 -10.88 -9.04
C GLN A 176 -7.65 -11.77 -9.56
N LEU A 177 -7.08 -11.43 -10.73
CA LEU A 177 -5.99 -12.19 -11.36
C LEU A 177 -4.75 -12.26 -10.45
N LEU A 178 -4.37 -11.14 -9.84
CA LEU A 178 -3.20 -11.03 -8.99
C LEU A 178 -3.38 -11.76 -7.66
N THR A 179 -4.57 -11.75 -7.08
CA THR A 179 -4.89 -12.54 -5.88
C THR A 179 -4.78 -14.05 -6.15
N ASP A 180 -5.25 -14.51 -7.31
CA ASP A 180 -5.09 -15.91 -7.71
C ASP A 180 -3.60 -16.28 -7.89
N ALA A 181 -2.80 -15.41 -8.50
CA ALA A 181 -1.36 -15.63 -8.66
C ALA A 181 -0.62 -15.67 -7.31
N ILE A 182 -1.02 -14.83 -6.34
CA ILE A 182 -0.50 -14.87 -4.97
C ILE A 182 -0.85 -16.21 -4.30
N ALA A 183 -2.08 -16.69 -4.47
CA ALA A 183 -2.50 -17.99 -3.91
C ALA A 183 -1.69 -19.15 -4.50
N ASP A 184 -1.44 -19.13 -5.79
CA ASP A 184 -0.61 -20.12 -6.47
C ASP A 184 0.84 -20.09 -5.95
N ALA A 185 1.43 -18.91 -5.75
CA ALA A 185 2.77 -18.75 -5.19
C ALA A 185 2.82 -19.25 -3.73
N MET A 186 1.86 -18.87 -2.90
CA MET A 186 1.76 -19.37 -1.52
C MET A 186 1.57 -20.88 -1.48
N GLY A 187 0.79 -21.46 -2.41
CA GLY A 187 0.59 -22.90 -2.53
C GLY A 187 1.86 -23.67 -2.96
N ARG A 188 2.75 -23.03 -3.74
CA ARG A 188 4.07 -23.59 -4.04
C ARG A 188 5.02 -23.53 -2.84
N MET A 189 5.00 -22.42 -2.11
CA MET A 189 5.77 -22.20 -0.88
C MET A 189 5.34 -23.18 0.22
N ASP A 190 4.03 -23.38 0.40
CA ASP A 190 3.44 -24.27 1.40
C ASP A 190 2.40 -25.21 0.77
N PRO A 191 2.82 -26.34 0.18
CA PRO A 191 1.91 -27.29 -0.45
C PRO A 191 0.90 -27.96 0.50
N ALA A 192 1.16 -27.93 1.81
CA ALA A 192 0.25 -28.52 2.79
C ALA A 192 -1.06 -27.73 2.91
N HIS A 193 -1.03 -26.43 2.65
CA HIS A 193 -2.17 -25.52 2.74
C HIS A 193 -2.61 -24.95 1.37
N ALA A 194 -2.10 -25.49 0.25
CA ALA A 194 -2.42 -24.98 -1.08
C ALA A 194 -3.93 -24.92 -1.39
N GLU A 195 -4.69 -25.93 -0.94
CA GLU A 195 -6.17 -25.96 -1.13
C GLU A 195 -6.86 -24.86 -0.32
N ASP A 196 -6.37 -24.53 0.87
CA ASP A 196 -6.91 -23.46 1.72
C ASP A 196 -6.64 -22.10 1.05
N PHE A 197 -5.43 -21.85 0.55
CA PHE A 197 -5.09 -20.62 -0.17
C PHE A 197 -5.95 -20.44 -1.43
N ALA A 198 -6.09 -21.47 -2.25
CA ALA A 198 -6.95 -21.43 -3.44
C ALA A 198 -8.42 -21.17 -3.07
N SER A 199 -8.92 -21.78 -2.00
CA SER A 199 -10.29 -21.57 -1.51
C SER A 199 -10.52 -20.15 -1.02
N ASN A 200 -9.56 -19.60 -0.27
CA ASN A 200 -9.59 -18.23 0.24
C ASN A 200 -9.54 -17.21 -0.90
N ALA A 201 -8.62 -17.39 -1.87
CA ALA A 201 -8.54 -16.56 -3.07
C ALA A 201 -9.85 -16.58 -3.86
N ALA A 202 -10.42 -17.76 -4.11
CA ALA A 202 -11.71 -17.88 -4.79
C ALA A 202 -12.87 -17.22 -4.01
N ALA A 203 -12.85 -17.25 -2.68
CA ALA A 203 -13.84 -16.55 -1.85
C ALA A 203 -13.69 -15.03 -1.95
N TYR A 204 -12.47 -14.55 -1.90
CA TYR A 204 -12.16 -13.12 -2.04
C TYR A 204 -12.41 -12.61 -3.47
N GLY A 205 -12.05 -13.39 -4.49
CA GLY A 205 -12.33 -13.09 -5.90
C GLY A 205 -13.82 -12.88 -6.18
N ARG A 206 -14.72 -13.63 -5.50
CA ARG A 206 -16.17 -13.37 -5.61
C ARG A 206 -16.58 -12.02 -5.06
N GLN A 207 -15.93 -11.51 -4.03
CA GLN A 207 -16.21 -10.19 -3.47
C GLN A 207 -15.69 -9.10 -4.41
N LEU A 208 -14.49 -9.27 -4.96
CA LEU A 208 -13.93 -8.37 -5.98
C LEU A 208 -14.83 -8.30 -7.22
N ALA A 209 -15.30 -9.45 -7.73
CA ALA A 209 -16.19 -9.52 -8.88
C ALA A 209 -17.57 -8.87 -8.60
N ALA A 210 -18.08 -8.98 -7.38
CA ALA A 210 -19.32 -8.30 -7.01
C ALA A 210 -19.14 -6.78 -7.03
N LEU A 211 -18.04 -6.28 -6.48
CA LEU A 211 -17.74 -4.85 -6.48
C LEU A 211 -17.42 -4.34 -7.90
N ASP A 212 -16.72 -5.10 -8.76
CA ASP A 212 -16.52 -4.78 -10.19
C ASP A 212 -17.85 -4.59 -10.92
N ALA A 213 -18.82 -5.47 -10.67
CA ALA A 213 -20.15 -5.35 -11.25
C ALA A 213 -20.90 -4.08 -10.77
N GLU A 214 -20.69 -3.67 -9.51
CA GLU A 214 -21.25 -2.41 -8.99
C GLU A 214 -20.62 -1.18 -9.65
N TYR A 215 -19.30 -1.17 -9.87
CA TYR A 215 -18.60 -0.14 -10.63
C TYR A 215 -19.15 -0.04 -12.05
N GLN A 216 -19.24 -1.16 -12.76
CA GLN A 216 -19.77 -1.20 -14.12
C GLN A 216 -21.20 -0.65 -14.16
N ALA A 217 -22.07 -1.07 -13.24
CA ALA A 217 -23.44 -0.59 -13.18
C ALA A 217 -23.53 0.91 -12.88
N ALA A 218 -22.68 1.45 -12.02
CA ALA A 218 -22.61 2.86 -11.71
C ALA A 218 -22.20 3.69 -12.93
N VAL A 219 -21.16 3.25 -13.64
CA VAL A 219 -20.69 3.91 -14.86
C VAL A 219 -21.73 3.82 -15.99
N ASP A 220 -22.40 2.66 -16.17
CA ASP A 220 -23.42 2.48 -17.20
C ASP A 220 -24.64 3.38 -16.98
N ALA A 221 -24.98 3.70 -15.73
CA ALA A 221 -26.07 4.59 -15.38
C ALA A 221 -25.70 6.08 -15.38
N ALA A 222 -24.41 6.40 -15.43
CA ALA A 222 -23.91 7.77 -15.27
C ALA A 222 -24.16 8.63 -16.52
N PRO A 223 -24.63 9.90 -16.35
CA PRO A 223 -24.77 10.84 -17.45
C PRO A 223 -23.42 11.40 -17.94
N VAL A 224 -22.43 11.49 -17.07
CA VAL A 224 -21.07 11.94 -17.37
C VAL A 224 -20.14 10.74 -17.46
N ARG A 225 -19.19 10.76 -18.39
CA ARG A 225 -18.22 9.67 -18.58
C ARG A 225 -16.77 10.16 -18.54
N THR A 226 -16.57 11.40 -18.14
CA THR A 226 -15.25 12.02 -18.07
C THR A 226 -14.94 12.39 -16.64
N LEU A 227 -13.79 11.99 -16.16
CA LEU A 227 -13.21 12.39 -14.88
C LEU A 227 -12.16 13.48 -15.10
N LEU A 228 -12.00 14.38 -14.13
CA LEU A 228 -10.93 15.37 -14.17
C LEU A 228 -10.21 15.46 -12.84
N PHE A 229 -8.91 15.23 -12.90
CA PHE A 229 -8.02 15.25 -11.73
C PHE A 229 -7.20 16.54 -11.70
N GLY A 230 -7.38 17.31 -10.64
CA GLY A 230 -6.49 18.42 -10.30
C GLY A 230 -5.30 17.92 -9.48
N ASP A 231 -4.72 16.81 -9.88
CA ASP A 231 -3.68 16.08 -9.16
C ASP A 231 -2.95 15.12 -10.11
N ARG A 232 -2.10 14.22 -9.54
CA ARG A 232 -1.56 13.03 -10.23
C ARG A 232 -2.70 12.07 -10.59
N PHE A 233 -2.46 11.24 -11.60
CA PHE A 233 -3.46 10.33 -12.14
C PHE A 233 -3.02 8.86 -12.04
N PRO A 234 -3.14 8.20 -10.89
CA PRO A 234 -2.83 6.78 -10.75
C PRO A 234 -3.97 5.84 -11.22
N PHE A 235 -5.09 6.35 -11.71
CA PHE A 235 -6.32 5.57 -11.97
C PHE A 235 -6.46 5.06 -13.41
N ARG A 236 -5.35 4.93 -14.16
CA ARG A 236 -5.38 4.50 -15.55
C ARG A 236 -6.12 3.17 -15.76
N TYR A 237 -5.77 2.15 -14.97
CA TYR A 237 -6.42 0.84 -15.08
C TYR A 237 -7.91 0.88 -14.74
N LEU A 238 -8.30 1.70 -13.75
CA LEU A 238 -9.70 1.88 -13.38
C LEU A 238 -10.51 2.50 -14.54
N VAL A 239 -10.01 3.59 -15.14
CA VAL A 239 -10.75 4.25 -16.23
C VAL A 239 -10.84 3.37 -17.48
N GLU A 240 -9.79 2.60 -17.79
CA GLU A 240 -9.80 1.64 -18.90
C GLU A 240 -10.80 0.50 -18.66
N ASP A 241 -10.87 -0.03 -17.45
CA ASP A 241 -11.80 -1.12 -17.09
C ASP A 241 -13.26 -0.77 -17.37
N TYR A 242 -13.62 0.49 -17.13
CA TYR A 242 -15.03 0.94 -17.25
C TYR A 242 -15.29 1.87 -18.44
N GLY A 243 -14.30 2.12 -19.28
CA GLY A 243 -14.43 2.96 -20.48
C GLY A 243 -14.76 4.42 -20.15
N LEU A 244 -14.06 4.98 -19.18
CA LEU A 244 -14.13 6.39 -18.78
C LEU A 244 -13.03 7.19 -19.49
N ASP A 245 -13.38 8.41 -19.93
CA ASP A 245 -12.43 9.41 -20.36
C ASP A 245 -11.87 10.17 -19.18
N TYR A 246 -10.69 10.79 -19.31
CA TYR A 246 -10.09 11.56 -18.23
C TYR A 246 -9.22 12.72 -18.71
N TYR A 247 -9.09 13.71 -17.83
CA TYR A 247 -8.06 14.76 -17.85
C TYR A 247 -7.37 14.80 -16.50
N ALA A 248 -6.08 15.14 -16.46
CA ALA A 248 -5.36 15.27 -15.20
C ALA A 248 -4.27 16.34 -15.25
N ALA A 249 -3.84 16.81 -14.09
CA ALA A 249 -2.76 17.79 -13.99
C ALA A 249 -1.39 17.13 -14.26
N PHE A 250 -1.18 15.91 -13.75
CA PHE A 250 0.09 15.21 -13.81
C PHE A 250 -0.09 13.71 -14.10
N PRO A 251 0.93 13.05 -14.68
CA PRO A 251 1.00 11.59 -14.76
C PRO A 251 0.96 10.93 -13.38
N GLY A 252 0.61 9.63 -13.32
CA GLY A 252 0.47 8.88 -12.07
C GLY A 252 1.73 8.81 -11.23
N CYS A 253 2.88 8.54 -11.89
CA CYS A 253 4.19 8.39 -11.24
C CYS A 253 4.95 9.73 -11.08
N SER A 254 4.32 10.87 -11.38
CA SER A 254 4.95 12.19 -11.26
C SER A 254 5.23 12.57 -9.80
N ALA A 255 6.37 13.19 -9.56
CA ALA A 255 6.68 13.86 -8.29
C ALA A 255 6.16 15.30 -8.21
N GLU A 256 5.58 15.83 -9.30
CA GLU A 256 5.12 17.22 -9.38
C GLU A 256 3.88 17.44 -8.49
N THR A 257 3.90 18.57 -7.78
CA THR A 257 2.82 19.00 -6.88
C THR A 257 2.29 20.40 -7.20
N GLU A 258 2.96 21.13 -8.09
CA GLU A 258 2.60 22.49 -8.48
C GLU A 258 2.31 22.56 -9.98
N ALA A 259 1.05 22.79 -10.35
CA ALA A 259 0.65 22.93 -11.74
C ALA A 259 0.95 24.32 -12.29
N SER A 260 1.35 24.38 -13.56
CA SER A 260 1.53 25.62 -14.30
C SER A 260 0.19 26.37 -14.45
N PHE A 261 0.26 27.67 -14.68
CA PHE A 261 -0.95 28.46 -14.97
C PHE A 261 -1.67 27.94 -16.23
N GLU A 262 -0.94 27.45 -17.22
CA GLU A 262 -1.49 26.92 -18.47
C GLU A 262 -2.27 25.63 -18.21
N THR A 263 -1.71 24.70 -17.44
CA THR A 263 -2.38 23.46 -17.00
C THR A 263 -3.67 23.76 -16.23
N VAL A 264 -3.60 24.65 -15.24
CA VAL A 264 -4.77 25.04 -14.44
C VAL A 264 -5.86 25.69 -15.30
N ALA A 265 -5.50 26.60 -16.21
CA ALA A 265 -6.44 27.27 -17.10
C ALA A 265 -7.11 26.29 -18.09
N PHE A 266 -6.33 25.37 -18.65
CA PHE A 266 -6.83 24.32 -19.54
C PHE A 266 -7.84 23.42 -18.83
N LEU A 267 -7.46 22.89 -17.67
CA LEU A 267 -8.32 21.98 -16.90
C LEU A 267 -9.61 22.68 -16.40
N ALA A 268 -9.50 23.93 -15.92
CA ALA A 268 -10.68 24.72 -15.54
C ALA A 268 -11.61 24.96 -16.76
N GLY A 269 -11.04 25.20 -17.94
CA GLY A 269 -11.79 25.28 -19.20
C GLY A 269 -12.53 23.99 -19.52
N LYS A 270 -11.90 22.81 -19.29
CA LYS A 270 -12.52 21.50 -19.52
C LYS A 270 -13.65 21.20 -18.53
N VAL A 271 -13.47 21.55 -17.25
CA VAL A 271 -14.55 21.45 -16.24
C VAL A 271 -15.79 22.24 -16.68
N GLN A 272 -15.59 23.46 -17.20
CA GLN A 272 -16.68 24.33 -17.66
C GLN A 272 -17.28 23.82 -18.99
N GLU A 273 -16.44 23.42 -19.97
CA GLU A 273 -16.87 22.95 -21.28
C GLU A 273 -17.76 21.71 -21.20
N LEU A 274 -17.36 20.77 -20.32
CA LEU A 274 -18.02 19.48 -20.15
C LEU A 274 -19.04 19.48 -19.01
N ASP A 275 -19.23 20.64 -18.35
CA ASP A 275 -20.10 20.81 -17.18
C ASP A 275 -19.87 19.75 -16.10
N LEU A 276 -18.58 19.44 -15.83
CA LEU A 276 -18.23 18.39 -14.89
C LEU A 276 -18.66 18.76 -13.46
N PRO A 277 -19.30 17.84 -12.73
CA PRO A 277 -19.80 18.12 -11.37
C PRO A 277 -18.68 18.13 -10.32
N ALA A 278 -17.51 17.55 -10.65
CA ALA A 278 -16.42 17.46 -9.69
C ALA A 278 -15.04 17.60 -10.36
N VAL A 279 -14.07 18.04 -9.54
CA VAL A 279 -12.64 17.94 -9.77
C VAL A 279 -12.09 16.98 -8.71
N LEU A 280 -11.37 15.96 -9.15
CA LEU A 280 -10.82 14.92 -8.29
C LEU A 280 -9.40 15.28 -7.83
N ALA A 281 -9.06 14.88 -6.62
CA ALA A 281 -7.72 14.85 -6.06
C ALA A 281 -7.44 13.43 -5.53
N ILE A 282 -6.19 13.12 -5.22
CA ILE A 282 -5.83 11.86 -4.56
C ILE A 282 -5.75 12.03 -3.04
N ASP A 283 -5.76 10.92 -2.34
CA ASP A 283 -5.46 10.86 -0.91
C ASP A 283 -4.05 11.44 -0.62
N HIS A 284 -3.87 11.96 0.58
CA HIS A 284 -2.61 12.55 1.05
C HIS A 284 -2.07 13.75 0.25
N SER A 285 -2.81 14.27 -0.75
CA SER A 285 -2.48 15.54 -1.40
C SER A 285 -3.07 16.73 -0.63
N ASP A 286 -2.55 17.93 -0.89
CA ASP A 286 -3.06 19.17 -0.24
C ASP A 286 -4.28 19.76 -0.97
N HIS A 287 -4.70 19.17 -2.06
CA HIS A 287 -5.84 19.50 -2.91
C HIS A 287 -5.82 20.93 -3.51
N ARG A 288 -4.71 21.66 -3.42
CA ARG A 288 -4.66 23.08 -3.85
C ARG A 288 -4.88 23.25 -5.34
N VAL A 289 -4.29 22.36 -6.15
CA VAL A 289 -4.47 22.42 -7.60
C VAL A 289 -5.92 22.13 -7.96
N ALA A 290 -6.53 21.08 -7.42
CA ALA A 290 -7.92 20.74 -7.62
C ALA A 290 -8.88 21.89 -7.20
N GLN A 291 -8.64 22.49 -6.03
CA GLN A 291 -9.41 23.65 -5.55
C GLN A 291 -9.29 24.85 -6.49
N THR A 292 -8.07 25.12 -6.98
CA THR A 292 -7.81 26.24 -7.90
C THR A 292 -8.52 26.01 -9.25
N ILE A 293 -8.50 24.80 -9.78
CA ILE A 293 -9.20 24.42 -11.01
C ILE A 293 -10.72 24.61 -10.82
N ALA A 294 -11.32 24.05 -9.75
CA ALA A 294 -12.75 24.14 -9.48
C ALA A 294 -13.21 25.60 -9.30
N GLN A 295 -12.42 26.43 -8.61
CA GLN A 295 -12.70 27.86 -8.45
C GLN A 295 -12.66 28.62 -9.78
N ASN A 296 -11.68 28.34 -10.63
CA ASN A 296 -11.55 29.00 -11.93
C ASN A 296 -12.60 28.54 -12.95
N ALA A 297 -13.08 27.31 -12.85
CA ALA A 297 -14.18 26.81 -13.69
C ALA A 297 -15.49 27.54 -13.42
N GLY A 298 -15.76 27.93 -12.17
CA GLY A 298 -16.88 28.80 -11.80
C GLY A 298 -18.28 28.18 -11.97
N ASN A 299 -18.38 26.88 -12.30
CA ASN A 299 -19.64 26.15 -12.40
C ASN A 299 -20.11 25.50 -11.09
N GLY A 300 -19.33 25.64 -10.02
CA GLY A 300 -19.66 25.06 -8.71
C GLY A 300 -19.23 23.60 -8.54
N ALA A 301 -18.32 23.11 -9.39
CA ALA A 301 -17.78 21.75 -9.28
C ALA A 301 -17.21 21.48 -7.88
N ALA A 302 -17.55 20.33 -7.31
CA ALA A 302 -17.05 19.91 -6.01
C ALA A 302 -15.60 19.41 -6.13
N VAL A 303 -14.80 19.54 -5.08
CA VAL A 303 -13.52 18.83 -4.98
C VAL A 303 -13.76 17.56 -4.19
N LEU A 304 -13.48 16.40 -4.81
CA LEU A 304 -13.67 15.09 -4.24
C LEU A 304 -12.32 14.33 -4.22
N THR A 305 -12.18 13.39 -3.30
CA THR A 305 -10.93 12.61 -3.16
C THR A 305 -11.20 11.15 -3.55
N LEU A 306 -10.39 10.62 -4.48
CA LEU A 306 -10.26 9.20 -4.75
C LEU A 306 -9.00 8.69 -4.05
N ASP A 307 -9.12 7.60 -3.31
CA ASP A 307 -8.03 6.99 -2.57
C ASP A 307 -7.21 6.09 -3.50
N SER A 308 -5.96 6.43 -3.69
CA SER A 308 -5.00 5.67 -4.52
C SER A 308 -4.37 4.48 -3.79
N MET A 309 -4.59 4.36 -2.49
CA MET A 309 -3.98 3.37 -1.59
C MET A 309 -2.45 3.48 -1.44
N GLN A 310 -1.84 4.54 -1.95
CA GLN A 310 -0.40 4.74 -1.84
C GLN A 310 0.01 5.22 -0.44
N GLY A 311 -0.90 5.89 0.26
CA GLY A 311 -0.65 6.47 1.59
C GLY A 311 -1.23 5.66 2.75
N VAL A 312 -1.75 4.46 2.54
CA VAL A 312 -2.31 3.63 3.61
C VAL A 312 -1.22 3.23 4.60
N SER A 313 -1.54 3.31 5.90
CA SER A 313 -0.64 2.97 6.99
C SER A 313 -1.11 1.76 7.81
N SER A 314 -0.22 1.22 8.64
CA SER A 314 -0.57 0.19 9.61
C SER A 314 -1.60 0.68 10.66
N GLU A 315 -1.70 1.99 10.88
CA GLU A 315 -2.76 2.58 11.72
C GLU A 315 -4.12 2.49 11.06
N ASP A 316 -4.22 2.78 9.77
CA ASP A 316 -5.45 2.67 8.98
C ASP A 316 -5.94 1.22 8.93
N VAL A 317 -5.03 0.26 8.71
CA VAL A 317 -5.36 -1.18 8.74
C VAL A 317 -5.86 -1.61 10.11
N ARG A 318 -5.25 -1.13 11.20
CA ARG A 318 -5.76 -1.38 12.56
C ARG A 318 -7.11 -0.72 12.83
N ALA A 319 -7.39 0.38 12.17
CA ALA A 319 -8.71 1.03 12.19
C ALA A 319 -9.76 0.33 11.33
N GLY A 320 -9.37 -0.66 10.55
CA GLY A 320 -10.28 -1.51 9.76
C GLY A 320 -10.21 -1.28 8.24
N ALA A 321 -9.24 -0.52 7.76
CA ALA A 321 -9.04 -0.36 6.32
C ALA A 321 -8.67 -1.70 5.66
N THR A 322 -9.33 -1.98 4.54
CA THR A 322 -9.07 -3.11 3.66
C THR A 322 -9.11 -2.63 2.21
N TYR A 323 -8.48 -3.33 1.31
CA TYR A 323 -8.56 -3.05 -0.12
C TYR A 323 -10.01 -2.90 -0.60
N LEU A 324 -10.88 -3.86 -0.26
CA LEU A 324 -12.31 -3.80 -0.63
C LEU A 324 -13.04 -2.60 -0.02
N SER A 325 -12.75 -2.24 1.24
CA SER A 325 -13.43 -1.08 1.86
C SER A 325 -13.03 0.24 1.22
N ILE A 326 -11.77 0.39 0.82
CA ILE A 326 -11.28 1.58 0.12
C ILE A 326 -11.88 1.63 -1.29
N MET A 327 -11.86 0.53 -2.05
CA MET A 327 -12.49 0.50 -3.36
C MET A 327 -14.00 0.75 -3.30
N ALA A 328 -14.71 0.24 -2.28
CA ALA A 328 -16.13 0.55 -2.09
C ALA A 328 -16.37 2.07 -1.81
N SER A 329 -15.51 2.69 -1.01
CA SER A 329 -15.55 4.14 -0.77
C SER A 329 -15.25 4.92 -2.05
N ASN A 330 -14.29 4.48 -2.84
CA ASN A 330 -13.98 5.07 -4.15
C ASN A 330 -15.17 4.97 -5.13
N LEU A 331 -15.94 3.89 -5.09
CA LEU A 331 -17.16 3.77 -5.89
C LEU A 331 -18.18 4.85 -5.52
N ASP A 332 -18.34 5.16 -4.24
CA ASP A 332 -19.28 6.20 -3.81
C ASP A 332 -18.83 7.61 -4.22
N VAL A 333 -17.52 7.86 -4.24
CA VAL A 333 -16.93 9.09 -4.79
C VAL A 333 -17.13 9.13 -6.32
N LEU A 334 -16.87 8.02 -7.02
CA LEU A 334 -17.04 7.94 -8.46
C LEU A 334 -18.49 8.23 -8.88
N LYS A 335 -19.47 7.68 -8.18
CA LYS A 335 -20.91 7.98 -8.42
C LYS A 335 -21.21 9.48 -8.31
N GLN A 336 -20.58 10.19 -7.37
CA GLN A 336 -20.73 11.64 -7.22
C GLN A 336 -20.02 12.41 -8.34
N ALA A 337 -18.86 11.95 -8.77
CA ALA A 337 -18.08 12.59 -9.82
C ALA A 337 -18.69 12.42 -11.21
N LEU A 338 -19.53 11.41 -11.41
CA LEU A 338 -20.22 11.12 -12.68
C LEU A 338 -21.70 11.50 -12.67
N ALA A 339 -22.20 12.19 -11.63
CA ALA A 339 -23.62 12.49 -11.42
C ALA A 339 -24.17 13.62 -12.33
#